data_646dffdf6f54588f28ecb006648b59f1
#
_entry.id   646dffdf6f54588f28ecb006648b59f1
#
_cell.length_a   1.000
_cell.length_b   1.000
_cell.length_c   1.000
_cell.angle_alpha   90.00
_cell.angle_beta   90.00
_cell.angle_gamma   90.00
#
_symmetry.space_group_name_H-M   'P 1'
#
loop_
_entity.id
_entity.type
_entity.pdbx_description
1 polymer ?
#
loop_
_entity_poly.entity_id
_entity_poly.type
_entity_poly.pdbx_seq_one_letter_code
_entity_poly.pdbx_strand_id
1 'polypeptide(L)'
;NGDLVGIVTGRDTRFEDDDSKEIRHVMTGNDRLVTVHETAESEEILQLMHKHRIEKILVVDDAHKLKGMITLKDFEKAENKPNACKDELGSLRVGAAVGVGAGTEERIQ
;
A
#
# COMPACT_ATOMS: atom_id res chain seq x y z
N ASN A 1 -2.45 18.67 2.54
CA ASN A 1 -3.61 18.49 3.41
C ASN A 1 -3.88 17.01 3.73
N GLY A 2 -3.37 16.06 2.94
CA GLY A 2 -3.63 14.63 3.12
C GLY A 2 -4.98 14.15 2.59
N ASP A 3 -5.72 14.99 1.89
CA ASP A 3 -6.98 14.62 1.27
C ASP A 3 -6.72 13.73 0.05
N LEU A 4 -7.45 12.62 -0.05
CA LEU A 4 -7.35 11.70 -1.15
C LEU A 4 -8.03 12.28 -2.39
N VAL A 5 -7.31 12.41 -3.50
CA VAL A 5 -7.84 12.94 -4.77
C VAL A 5 -7.86 11.92 -5.90
N GLY A 6 -7.08 10.87 -5.81
CA GLY A 6 -7.02 9.83 -6.83
C GLY A 6 -5.88 8.86 -6.64
N ILE A 7 -5.77 7.90 -7.55
CA ILE A 7 -4.67 6.95 -7.63
C ILE A 7 -4.14 6.88 -9.05
N VAL A 8 -2.83 6.77 -9.17
CA VAL A 8 -2.12 6.50 -10.43
C VAL A 8 -1.36 5.18 -10.29
N THR A 9 -1.43 4.34 -11.29
CA THR A 9 -0.73 3.06 -11.33
C THR A 9 0.08 2.94 -12.61
N GLY A 10 1.00 1.96 -12.67
CA GLY A 10 1.75 1.69 -13.89
C GLY A 10 0.88 1.31 -15.09
N ARG A 11 -0.36 0.87 -14.87
CA ARG A 11 -1.32 0.62 -15.96
C ARG A 11 -1.79 1.92 -16.59
N ASP A 12 -2.02 2.96 -15.78
CA ASP A 12 -2.52 4.26 -16.24
C ASP A 12 -1.47 5.00 -17.07
N THR A 13 -0.19 4.80 -16.78
CA THR A 13 0.93 5.46 -17.45
C THR A 13 1.58 4.64 -18.56
N ARG A 14 1.23 3.35 -18.69
CA ARG A 14 1.93 2.41 -19.61
C ARG A 14 1.93 2.85 -21.07
N PHE A 15 0.86 3.48 -21.52
CA PHE A 15 0.67 3.89 -22.91
C PHE A 15 0.66 5.42 -23.07
N GLU A 16 1.10 6.14 -22.05
CA GLU A 16 1.19 7.60 -22.09
C GLU A 16 2.59 7.99 -22.54
N ASP A 17 2.66 8.63 -23.70
CA ASP A 17 3.91 9.04 -24.34
C ASP A 17 4.22 10.54 -24.10
N ASP A 18 3.31 11.27 -23.50
CA ASP A 18 3.45 12.71 -23.22
C ASP A 18 3.82 12.96 -21.76
N ASP A 19 5.12 13.12 -21.52
CA ASP A 19 5.68 13.39 -20.17
C ASP A 19 5.27 14.77 -19.61
N SER A 20 4.73 15.66 -20.44
CA SER A 20 4.25 16.98 -20.01
C SER A 20 2.82 16.95 -19.47
N LYS A 21 2.12 15.83 -19.63
CA LYS A 21 0.74 15.67 -19.22
C LYS A 21 0.61 15.64 -17.69
N GLU A 22 -0.31 16.43 -17.18
CA GLU A 22 -0.56 16.48 -15.75
C GLU A 22 -1.17 15.16 -15.26
N ILE A 23 -0.75 14.68 -14.07
CA ILE A 23 -1.20 13.43 -13.43
C ILE A 23 -2.72 13.34 -13.33
N ARG A 24 -3.40 14.46 -13.11
CA ARG A 24 -4.87 14.51 -13.02
C ARG A 24 -5.60 13.98 -14.27
N HIS A 25 -4.95 14.00 -15.43
CA HIS A 25 -5.54 13.52 -16.68
C HIS A 25 -5.38 12.01 -16.90
N VAL A 26 -4.46 11.38 -16.17
CA VAL A 26 -4.17 9.94 -16.28
C VAL A 26 -4.64 9.14 -15.05
N MET A 27 -4.79 9.79 -13.89
CA MET A 27 -5.19 9.13 -12.65
C MET A 27 -6.66 8.67 -12.67
N THR A 28 -6.97 7.71 -11.82
CA THR A 28 -8.33 7.39 -11.42
C THR A 28 -8.74 8.35 -10.31
N GLY A 29 -9.67 9.26 -10.61
CA GLY A 29 -10.16 10.27 -9.67
C GLY A 29 -11.14 9.72 -8.64
N ASN A 30 -11.49 10.55 -7.66
CA ASN A 30 -12.36 10.19 -6.52
C ASN A 30 -13.72 9.60 -6.92
N ASP A 31 -14.27 10.01 -8.04
CA ASP A 31 -15.54 9.52 -8.59
C ASP A 31 -15.53 8.03 -8.94
N ARG A 32 -14.36 7.48 -9.24
CA ARG A 32 -14.15 6.08 -9.62
C ARG A 32 -13.28 5.29 -8.66
N LEU A 33 -12.79 5.94 -7.61
CA LEU A 33 -11.96 5.30 -6.59
C LEU A 33 -12.78 4.34 -5.75
N VAL A 34 -12.23 3.15 -5.52
CA VAL A 34 -12.75 2.20 -4.55
C VAL A 34 -11.92 2.33 -3.28
N THR A 35 -12.57 2.69 -2.19
CA THR A 35 -11.94 2.85 -0.88
C THR A 35 -12.66 2.00 0.15
N VAL A 36 -11.98 1.70 1.25
CA VAL A 36 -12.55 1.07 2.44
C VAL A 36 -12.22 1.91 3.67
N HIS A 37 -13.07 1.80 4.68
CA HIS A 37 -12.77 2.39 5.98
C HIS A 37 -11.72 1.56 6.72
N GLU A 38 -10.96 2.19 7.61
CA GLU A 38 -9.90 1.53 8.39
C GLU A 38 -10.41 0.38 9.28
N THR A 39 -11.73 0.32 9.55
CA THR A 39 -12.38 -0.76 10.30
C THR A 39 -12.91 -1.90 9.43
N ALA A 40 -12.74 -1.83 8.10
CA ALA A 40 -13.25 -2.86 7.18
C ALA A 40 -12.54 -4.20 7.40
N GLU A 41 -13.31 -5.29 7.35
CA GLU A 41 -12.78 -6.64 7.52
C GLU A 41 -12.14 -7.16 6.23
N SER A 42 -11.20 -8.08 6.39
CA SER A 42 -10.44 -8.66 5.27
C SER A 42 -11.32 -9.27 4.19
N GLU A 43 -12.41 -9.93 4.59
CA GLU A 43 -13.33 -10.56 3.65
C GLU A 43 -14.08 -9.52 2.80
N GLU A 44 -14.54 -8.44 3.42
CA GLU A 44 -15.17 -7.32 2.71
C GLU A 44 -14.23 -6.69 1.68
N ILE A 45 -12.96 -6.49 2.07
CA ILE A 45 -11.92 -5.94 1.20
C ILE A 45 -11.69 -6.85 -0.01
N LEU A 46 -11.57 -8.17 0.20
CA LEU A 46 -11.41 -9.14 -0.88
C LEU A 46 -12.60 -9.17 -1.84
N GLN A 47 -13.82 -9.09 -1.31
CA GLN A 47 -15.04 -9.04 -2.13
C GLN A 47 -15.06 -7.78 -3.00
N LEU A 48 -14.69 -6.62 -2.46
CA LEU A 48 -14.58 -5.38 -3.23
C LEU A 48 -13.51 -5.46 -4.31
N MET A 49 -12.32 -6.00 -3.99
CA MET A 49 -11.26 -6.22 -4.96
C MET A 49 -11.72 -7.11 -6.12
N HIS A 50 -12.40 -8.20 -5.81
CA HIS A 50 -12.93 -9.11 -6.81
C HIS A 50 -14.04 -8.48 -7.67
N LYS A 51 -15.00 -7.81 -7.03
CA LYS A 51 -16.12 -7.13 -7.71
C LYS A 51 -15.63 -6.07 -8.70
N HIS A 52 -14.66 -5.27 -8.29
CA HIS A 52 -14.12 -4.19 -9.12
C HIS A 52 -12.91 -4.58 -9.97
N ARG A 53 -12.43 -5.84 -9.86
CA ARG A 53 -11.24 -6.36 -10.54
C ARG A 53 -10.00 -5.50 -10.34
N ILE A 54 -9.79 -5.09 -9.09
CA ILE A 54 -8.65 -4.28 -8.66
C ILE A 54 -7.74 -5.08 -7.72
N GLU A 55 -6.45 -4.82 -7.78
CA GLU A 55 -5.44 -5.47 -6.95
C GLU A 55 -4.99 -4.60 -5.76
N LYS A 56 -5.44 -3.36 -5.72
CA LYS A 56 -5.10 -2.38 -4.68
C LYS A 56 -6.34 -1.63 -4.26
N ILE A 57 -6.53 -1.47 -2.96
CA ILE A 57 -7.62 -0.69 -2.38
C ILE A 57 -7.08 0.29 -1.35
N LEU A 58 -7.58 1.49 -1.35
CA LEU A 58 -7.15 2.53 -0.44
C LEU A 58 -7.97 2.51 0.83
N VAL A 59 -7.29 2.68 1.95
CA VAL A 59 -7.90 2.75 3.28
C VAL A 59 -7.99 4.21 3.71
N VAL A 60 -9.18 4.63 4.09
CA VAL A 60 -9.47 5.99 4.51
C VAL A 60 -10.09 6.03 5.89
N ASP A 61 -10.00 7.18 6.56
CA ASP A 61 -10.73 7.46 7.81
C ASP A 61 -12.10 8.10 7.54
N ASP A 62 -12.82 8.46 8.62
CA ASP A 62 -14.13 9.11 8.56
C ASP A 62 -14.11 10.45 7.82
N ALA A 63 -12.99 11.14 7.78
CA ALA A 63 -12.79 12.38 7.04
C ALA A 63 -12.31 12.16 5.59
N HIS A 64 -12.36 10.90 5.09
CA HIS A 64 -11.90 10.50 3.76
C HIS A 64 -10.41 10.81 3.50
N LYS A 65 -9.62 10.83 4.55
CA LYS A 65 -8.16 10.99 4.46
C LYS A 65 -7.48 9.63 4.31
N LEU A 66 -6.46 9.59 3.49
CA LEU A 66 -5.69 8.37 3.25
C LEU A 66 -4.96 7.91 4.51
N LYS A 67 -5.23 6.68 4.93
CA LYS A 67 -4.56 6.00 6.06
C LYS A 67 -3.58 4.93 5.58
N GLY A 68 -3.86 4.30 4.46
CA GLY A 68 -3.01 3.26 3.92
C GLY A 68 -3.54 2.66 2.62
N MET A 69 -2.89 1.60 2.20
CA MET A 69 -3.26 0.83 1.01
C MET A 69 -3.10 -0.66 1.31
N ILE A 70 -4.07 -1.45 0.86
CA ILE A 70 -4.03 -2.90 0.93
C ILE A 70 -3.94 -3.45 -0.48
N THR A 71 -3.11 -4.45 -0.68
CA THR A 71 -2.94 -5.11 -1.97
C THR A 71 -3.32 -6.59 -1.91
N LEU A 72 -3.68 -7.17 -3.04
CA LEU A 72 -3.96 -8.61 -3.12
C LEU A 72 -2.78 -9.45 -2.63
N LYS A 73 -1.55 -8.99 -2.87
CA LYS A 73 -0.33 -9.66 -2.39
C LYS A 73 -0.23 -9.73 -0.87
N ASP A 74 -0.83 -8.82 -0.14
CA ASP A 74 -0.82 -8.84 1.33
C ASP A 74 -1.64 -10.02 1.86
N PHE A 75 -2.76 -10.34 1.21
CA PHE A 75 -3.56 -11.53 1.51
C PHE A 75 -2.84 -12.81 1.14
N GLU A 76 -2.25 -12.88 -0.06
CA GLU A 76 -1.46 -14.03 -0.50
C GLU A 76 -0.29 -14.32 0.44
N LYS A 77 0.39 -13.29 0.93
CA LYS A 77 1.48 -13.43 1.89
C LYS A 77 0.99 -13.92 3.25
N ALA A 78 -0.18 -13.45 3.70
CA ALA A 78 -0.77 -13.91 4.96
C ALA A 78 -1.14 -15.40 4.91
N GLU A 79 -1.67 -15.87 3.78
CA GLU A 79 -1.96 -17.30 3.56
C GLU A 79 -0.70 -18.15 3.43
N ASN A 80 0.25 -17.72 2.60
CA ASN A 80 1.44 -18.52 2.27
C ASN A 80 2.52 -18.49 3.35
N LYS A 81 2.53 -17.47 4.21
CA LYS A 81 3.52 -17.28 5.27
C LYS A 81 2.89 -16.86 6.60
N PRO A 82 1.99 -17.69 7.18
CA PRO A 82 1.28 -17.33 8.42
C PRO A 82 2.21 -17.21 9.63
N ASN A 83 3.37 -17.89 9.60
CA ASN A 83 4.35 -17.90 10.68
C ASN A 83 5.49 -16.88 10.51
N ALA A 84 5.38 -15.93 9.58
CA ALA A 84 6.36 -14.88 9.43
C ALA A 84 6.49 -14.08 10.74
N CYS A 85 7.73 -13.86 11.18
CA CYS A 85 8.02 -13.10 12.40
C CYS A 85 7.77 -11.61 12.13
N LYS A 86 6.70 -11.10 12.68
CA LYS A 86 6.24 -9.71 12.50
C LYS A 86 6.19 -8.98 13.84
N ASP A 87 6.33 -7.67 13.79
CA ASP A 87 6.06 -6.78 14.92
C ASP A 87 4.55 -6.49 15.07
N GLU A 88 4.19 -5.66 16.04
CA GLU A 88 2.80 -5.26 16.30
C GLU A 88 2.15 -4.48 15.16
N LEU A 89 2.96 -3.87 14.28
CA LEU A 89 2.51 -3.14 13.10
C LEU A 89 2.43 -4.03 11.85
N GLY A 90 2.75 -5.33 11.96
CA GLY A 90 2.76 -6.27 10.85
C GLY A 90 4.02 -6.21 9.97
N SER A 91 5.05 -5.46 10.37
CA SER A 91 6.34 -5.40 9.67
C SER A 91 7.21 -6.58 10.04
N LEU A 92 8.00 -7.09 9.09
CA LEU A 92 8.95 -8.17 9.36
C LEU A 92 10.00 -7.73 10.37
N ARG A 93 10.21 -8.55 11.39
CA ARG A 93 11.34 -8.36 12.31
C ARG A 93 12.62 -8.83 11.63
N VAL A 94 13.63 -8.00 11.68
CA VAL A 94 14.94 -8.31 11.09
C VAL A 94 16.03 -8.18 12.13
N GLY A 95 17.10 -8.94 11.96
CA GLY A 95 18.32 -8.84 12.76
C GLY A 95 19.49 -8.55 11.84
N ALA A 96 20.45 -7.78 12.34
CA ALA A 96 21.72 -7.55 11.67
C ALA A 96 22.86 -7.97 12.58
N ALA A 97 23.81 -8.70 12.04
CA ALA A 97 25.07 -9.02 12.74
C ALA A 97 26.10 -7.91 12.43
N VAL A 98 26.70 -7.37 13.46
CA VAL A 98 27.80 -6.41 13.35
C VAL A 98 29.02 -6.94 14.06
N GLY A 99 30.18 -6.74 13.46
CA GLY A 99 31.48 -7.07 14.10
C GLY A 99 31.77 -6.09 15.24
N VAL A 100 32.51 -6.56 16.25
CA VAL A 100 33.04 -5.70 17.32
C VAL A 100 34.40 -5.17 16.89
N GLY A 101 34.62 -3.86 16.95
CA GLY A 101 35.85 -3.22 16.55
C GLY A 101 35.70 -1.71 16.36
N ALA A 102 36.81 -1.08 15.98
CA ALA A 102 36.79 0.36 15.69
C ALA A 102 35.82 0.67 14.53
N GLY A 103 34.98 1.70 14.68
CA GLY A 103 34.00 2.12 13.69
C GLY A 103 32.68 1.36 13.75
N THR A 104 32.45 0.42 14.67
CA THR A 104 31.16 -0.30 14.78
C THR A 104 30.02 0.64 15.14
N GLU A 105 30.23 1.58 16.04
CA GLU A 105 29.20 2.55 16.46
C GLU A 105 28.73 3.43 15.30
N GLU A 106 29.63 3.87 14.43
CA GLU A 106 29.32 4.66 13.23
C GLU A 106 28.48 3.88 12.21
N ARG A 107 28.62 2.54 12.18
CA ARG A 107 27.87 1.67 11.25
C ARG A 107 26.47 1.35 11.73
N ILE A 108 26.16 1.56 13.00
CA ILE A 108 24.86 1.25 13.62
C ILE A 108 23.94 2.49 13.60
N GLN A 109 24.50 3.67 13.48
CA GLN A 109 23.76 4.94 13.35
C GLN A 109 23.17 5.09 11.95
#